data_5c200a78c48526fa786676b429141cad
#
_entry.id   5c200a78c48526fa786676b429141cad
#
_cell.length_a   1.000
_cell.length_b   1.000
_cell.length_c   1.000
_cell.angle_alpha   90.00
_cell.angle_beta   90.00
_cell.angle_gamma   90.00
#
_symmetry.space_group_name_H-M   'P 1'
#
loop_
_entity.id
_entity.type
_entity.pdbx_description
1 polymer ?
#
loop_
_entity_poly.entity_id
_entity_poly.type
_entity_poly.pdbx_seq_one_letter_code
_entity_poly.pdbx_strand_id
1 'polypeptide(L)'
;MKRKNIIAVVLLTVLIFVGAFVGLNIFNSSKAEKLDKLAHQCIVDGNYQKAVDYYSELYDRTNDGSYIDKKREAVELLSSKNNYDYGVNYLKEMKYIDAAKSFLKVSNKDNVNYQKAQQRLQESTQAVIIASDSFAEDDNFDASLNMLNSYARVMPHETLVIDKIKEVEKAKNQYNEKKQEEEKQRALSEKKEKEAREKAEKLASESAEELKKKKENSKNQSNNDDSYETDDNRRLIDLCIRLVGKTYLVTTDNAKIYQEPSNKSEMISSIPMGSEVYIYEAKPDSGQRVWCHAIIKSADSLKSYDAWISSNNLEIND
;
A
#
# COMPACT_ATOMS: atom_id res chain seq x y z
N MET A 1 104.19 19.70 -21.26
CA MET A 1 103.41 19.85 -19.97
C MET A 1 101.97 20.14 -20.16
N LYS A 2 101.52 20.99 -21.11
CA LYS A 2 100.13 21.44 -21.27
C LYS A 2 99.10 20.32 -21.59
N ARG A 3 99.41 19.29 -22.40
CA ARG A 3 98.44 18.20 -22.75
C ARG A 3 98.08 17.30 -21.59
N LYS A 4 99.03 16.96 -20.69
CA LYS A 4 98.75 16.07 -19.51
C LYS A 4 97.80 16.75 -18.51
N ASN A 5 97.90 18.07 -18.35
CA ASN A 5 97.04 18.82 -17.43
C ASN A 5 95.61 18.96 -17.99
N ILE A 6 95.46 19.06 -19.32
CA ILE A 6 94.13 19.12 -19.97
C ILE A 6 93.39 17.75 -19.79
N ILE A 7 94.13 16.63 -19.97
CA ILE A 7 93.53 15.27 -19.77
C ILE A 7 93.09 15.08 -18.31
N ALA A 8 93.94 15.53 -17.36
CA ALA A 8 93.60 15.43 -15.92
C ALA A 8 92.37 16.30 -15.57
N VAL A 9 92.24 17.49 -16.11
CA VAL A 9 91.02 18.31 -15.88
C VAL A 9 89.81 17.71 -16.51
N VAL A 10 89.88 17.15 -17.72
CA VAL A 10 88.74 16.44 -18.37
C VAL A 10 88.35 15.21 -17.58
N LEU A 11 89.29 14.39 -17.09
CA LEU A 11 88.99 13.27 -16.25
C LEU A 11 88.32 13.66 -14.91
N LEU A 12 88.81 14.77 -14.30
CA LEU A 12 88.20 15.25 -13.04
C LEU A 12 86.77 15.76 -13.24
N THR A 13 86.51 16.47 -14.35
CA THR A 13 85.16 16.92 -14.67
C THR A 13 84.24 15.75 -14.96
N VAL A 14 84.65 14.72 -15.69
CA VAL A 14 83.87 13.48 -15.93
C VAL A 14 83.58 12.77 -14.62
N LEU A 15 84.56 12.64 -13.70
CA LEU A 15 84.35 12.04 -12.39
C LEU A 15 83.36 12.85 -11.54
N ILE A 16 83.35 14.16 -11.58
CA ILE A 16 82.38 15.00 -10.88
C ILE A 16 80.99 14.81 -11.48
N PHE A 17 80.85 14.77 -12.81
CA PHE A 17 79.57 14.52 -13.46
C PHE A 17 79.02 13.11 -13.17
N VAL A 18 79.89 12.09 -13.21
CA VAL A 18 79.50 10.69 -12.85
C VAL A 18 79.09 10.60 -11.37
N GLY A 19 79.86 11.26 -10.47
CA GLY A 19 79.52 11.28 -9.04
C GLY A 19 78.21 12.02 -8.73
N ALA A 20 78.01 13.15 -9.41
CA ALA A 20 76.73 13.89 -9.31
C ALA A 20 75.53 13.07 -9.86
N PHE A 21 75.75 12.41 -11.01
CA PHE A 21 74.72 11.56 -11.62
C PHE A 21 74.41 10.36 -10.72
N VAL A 22 75.36 9.65 -10.15
CA VAL A 22 75.17 8.54 -9.20
C VAL A 22 74.49 9.01 -7.91
N GLY A 23 74.94 10.18 -7.38
CA GLY A 23 74.33 10.76 -6.17
C GLY A 23 72.89 11.16 -6.37
N LEU A 24 72.50 11.70 -7.52
CA LEU A 24 71.14 12.05 -7.89
C LEU A 24 70.26 10.76 -8.03
N ASN A 25 70.79 9.70 -8.64
CA ASN A 25 70.12 8.45 -8.78
C ASN A 25 69.84 7.78 -7.42
N ILE A 26 70.81 7.73 -6.50
CA ILE A 26 70.65 7.19 -5.15
C ILE A 26 69.59 8.01 -4.36
N PHE A 27 69.61 9.31 -4.45
CA PHE A 27 68.68 10.20 -3.78
C PHE A 27 67.27 10.03 -4.32
N ASN A 28 67.09 9.93 -5.65
CA ASN A 28 65.78 9.67 -6.27
C ASN A 28 65.28 8.28 -5.93
N SER A 29 66.13 7.25 -5.90
CA SER A 29 65.76 5.89 -5.51
C SER A 29 65.25 5.81 -4.06
N SER A 30 65.93 6.47 -3.10
CA SER A 30 65.48 6.50 -1.69
C SER A 30 64.16 7.24 -1.51
N LYS A 31 63.90 8.31 -2.28
CA LYS A 31 62.60 8.99 -2.28
C LYS A 31 61.51 8.15 -2.91
N ALA A 32 61.79 7.46 -4.02
CA ALA A 32 60.84 6.57 -4.69
C ALA A 32 60.43 5.41 -3.77
N GLU A 33 61.37 4.80 -3.05
CA GLU A 33 61.03 3.73 -2.09
C GLU A 33 60.09 4.20 -0.96
N LYS A 34 60.33 5.40 -0.41
CA LYS A 34 59.46 5.98 0.60
C LYS A 34 58.05 6.25 0.05
N LEU A 35 57.97 6.76 -1.17
CA LEU A 35 56.68 7.07 -1.81
C LEU A 35 55.91 5.77 -2.16
N ASP A 36 56.59 4.71 -2.59
CA ASP A 36 55.97 3.38 -2.83
C ASP A 36 55.38 2.78 -1.55
N LYS A 37 56.12 2.88 -0.42
CA LYS A 37 55.59 2.48 0.89
C LYS A 37 54.36 3.26 1.30
N LEU A 38 54.37 4.60 1.07
CA LEU A 38 53.21 5.44 1.35
C LEU A 38 52.00 5.10 0.45
N ALA A 39 52.26 4.88 -0.84
CA ALA A 39 51.21 4.45 -1.77
C ALA A 39 50.58 3.12 -1.35
N HIS A 40 51.43 2.14 -0.99
CA HIS A 40 50.95 0.84 -0.49
C HIS A 40 50.13 0.99 0.80
N GLN A 41 50.59 1.82 1.76
CA GLN A 41 49.85 2.08 2.98
C GLN A 41 48.49 2.72 2.67
N CYS A 42 48.40 3.63 1.71
CA CYS A 42 47.15 4.20 1.26
C CYS A 42 46.20 3.16 0.68
N ILE A 43 46.69 2.12 -0.03
CA ILE A 43 45.86 0.99 -0.48
C ILE A 43 45.30 0.25 0.73
N VAL A 44 46.13 -0.09 1.71
CA VAL A 44 45.70 -0.81 2.92
C VAL A 44 44.65 -0.03 3.72
N ASP A 45 44.84 1.30 3.80
CA ASP A 45 43.95 2.19 4.55
C ASP A 45 42.65 2.58 3.77
N GLY A 46 42.52 2.14 2.52
CA GLY A 46 41.37 2.51 1.67
C GLY A 46 41.42 3.95 1.13
N ASN A 47 42.57 4.59 1.21
CA ASN A 47 42.83 5.96 0.70
C ASN A 47 43.26 5.92 -0.77
N TYR A 48 42.46 5.26 -1.62
CA TYR A 48 42.82 4.89 -2.98
C TYR A 48 43.18 6.09 -3.88
N GLN A 49 42.51 7.24 -3.71
CA GLN A 49 42.85 8.44 -4.48
C GLN A 49 44.30 8.86 -4.22
N LYS A 50 44.76 8.86 -2.96
CA LYS A 50 46.14 9.18 -2.63
C LYS A 50 47.11 8.17 -3.19
N ALA A 51 46.75 6.88 -3.21
CA ALA A 51 47.57 5.85 -3.82
C ALA A 51 47.74 6.09 -5.33
N VAL A 52 46.68 6.47 -6.05
CA VAL A 52 46.73 6.87 -7.48
C VAL A 52 47.68 8.02 -7.69
N ASP A 53 47.60 9.05 -6.85
CA ASP A 53 48.46 10.23 -6.94
C ASP A 53 49.92 9.86 -6.71
N TYR A 54 50.22 9.04 -5.70
CA TYR A 54 51.57 8.59 -5.39
C TYR A 54 52.15 7.69 -6.48
N TYR A 55 51.40 6.76 -7.04
CA TYR A 55 51.85 5.93 -8.15
C TYR A 55 52.05 6.73 -9.44
N SER A 56 51.28 7.79 -9.66
CA SER A 56 51.52 8.73 -10.75
C SER A 56 52.84 9.46 -10.57
N GLU A 57 53.12 10.01 -9.37
CA GLU A 57 54.35 10.68 -9.05
C GLU A 57 55.56 9.75 -9.16
N LEU A 58 55.42 8.47 -8.74
CA LEU A 58 56.47 7.47 -8.89
C LEU A 58 56.79 7.20 -10.33
N TYR A 59 55.82 7.04 -11.21
CA TYR A 59 56.05 6.86 -12.63
C TYR A 59 56.76 8.06 -13.25
N ASP A 60 56.32 9.27 -12.95
CA ASP A 60 56.89 10.51 -13.47
C ASP A 60 58.39 10.68 -13.04
N ARG A 61 58.74 10.22 -11.84
CA ARG A 61 60.11 10.29 -11.30
C ARG A 61 61.06 9.21 -11.81
N THR A 62 60.50 7.98 -12.00
CA THR A 62 61.34 6.81 -12.25
C THR A 62 61.28 6.32 -13.68
N ASN A 63 60.23 6.69 -14.42
CA ASN A 63 59.87 6.16 -15.73
C ASN A 63 59.75 4.62 -15.73
N ASP A 64 59.42 4.02 -14.56
CA ASP A 64 59.22 2.57 -14.41
C ASP A 64 57.76 2.20 -14.68
N GLY A 65 57.55 1.42 -15.75
CA GLY A 65 56.22 0.97 -16.20
C GLY A 65 55.43 0.16 -15.14
N SER A 66 56.12 -0.43 -14.16
CA SER A 66 55.46 -1.18 -13.08
C SER A 66 54.49 -0.30 -12.25
N TYR A 67 54.79 1.01 -12.14
CA TYR A 67 53.93 1.95 -11.44
C TYR A 67 52.66 2.30 -12.22
N ILE A 68 52.64 2.13 -13.54
CA ILE A 68 51.43 2.25 -14.33
C ILE A 68 50.41 1.15 -13.94
N ASP A 69 50.91 -0.10 -13.76
CA ASP A 69 50.06 -1.23 -13.37
C ASP A 69 49.53 -1.05 -11.96
N LYS A 70 50.37 -0.65 -11.01
CA LYS A 70 49.96 -0.33 -9.62
C LYS A 70 48.94 0.82 -9.58
N LYS A 71 49.14 1.87 -10.39
CA LYS A 71 48.18 2.97 -10.53
C LYS A 71 46.85 2.49 -11.05
N ARG A 72 46.83 1.61 -12.07
CA ARG A 72 45.59 1.03 -12.63
C ARG A 72 44.83 0.25 -11.57
N GLU A 73 45.53 -0.56 -10.79
CA GLU A 73 44.92 -1.27 -9.67
C GLU A 73 44.34 -0.31 -8.62
N ALA A 74 45.06 0.77 -8.26
CA ALA A 74 44.55 1.79 -7.35
C ALA A 74 43.32 2.51 -7.90
N VAL A 75 43.23 2.76 -9.22
CA VAL A 75 42.06 3.33 -9.88
C VAL A 75 40.86 2.38 -9.85
N GLU A 76 41.08 1.06 -10.04
CA GLU A 76 40.02 0.04 -9.90
C GLU A 76 39.47 0.02 -8.48
N LEU A 77 40.33 0.07 -7.45
CA LEU A 77 39.94 0.13 -6.05
C LEU A 77 39.19 1.44 -5.70
N LEU A 78 39.62 2.57 -6.27
CA LEU A 78 38.92 3.84 -6.13
C LEU A 78 37.52 3.80 -6.72
N SER A 79 37.37 3.18 -7.91
CA SER A 79 36.08 2.97 -8.52
C SER A 79 35.20 2.06 -7.66
N SER A 80 35.77 1.02 -7.07
CA SER A 80 35.11 0.14 -6.12
C SER A 80 34.57 0.88 -4.89
N LYS A 81 35.42 1.69 -4.27
CA LYS A 81 35.03 2.56 -3.15
C LYS A 81 33.89 3.52 -3.52
N ASN A 82 34.00 4.17 -4.67
CA ASN A 82 32.95 5.08 -5.14
C ASN A 82 31.60 4.35 -5.31
N ASN A 83 31.61 3.13 -5.83
CA ASN A 83 30.40 2.30 -5.91
C ASN A 83 29.82 1.99 -4.53
N TYR A 84 30.67 1.70 -3.53
CA TYR A 84 30.24 1.53 -2.15
C TYR A 84 29.57 2.80 -1.61
N ASP A 85 30.21 3.95 -1.78
CA ASP A 85 29.73 5.25 -1.29
C ASP A 85 28.41 5.63 -1.98
N TYR A 86 28.26 5.38 -3.28
CA TYR A 86 26.98 5.55 -4.00
C TYR A 86 25.89 4.64 -3.43
N GLY A 87 26.21 3.37 -3.19
CA GLY A 87 25.27 2.44 -2.57
C GLY A 87 24.75 2.92 -1.22
N VAL A 88 25.65 3.41 -0.36
CA VAL A 88 25.30 3.98 0.95
C VAL A 88 24.38 5.21 0.80
N ASN A 89 24.66 6.09 -0.15
CA ASN A 89 23.83 7.26 -0.38
C ASN A 89 22.45 6.86 -0.92
N TYR A 90 22.35 5.92 -1.84
CA TYR A 90 21.08 5.41 -2.34
C TYR A 90 20.23 4.74 -1.24
N LEU A 91 20.85 4.02 -0.28
CA LEU A 91 20.14 3.50 0.88
C LEU A 91 19.51 4.61 1.73
N LYS A 92 20.26 5.70 1.99
CA LYS A 92 19.75 6.87 2.72
C LYS A 92 18.56 7.52 2.02
N GLU A 93 18.56 7.50 0.68
CA GLU A 93 17.49 8.02 -0.16
C GLU A 93 16.36 7.02 -0.40
N MET A 94 16.37 5.87 0.28
CA MET A 94 15.41 4.77 0.13
C MET A 94 15.33 4.21 -1.32
N LYS A 95 16.38 4.41 -2.11
CA LYS A 95 16.54 3.89 -3.47
C LYS A 95 17.20 2.50 -3.43
N TYR A 96 16.51 1.54 -2.85
CA TYR A 96 17.08 0.23 -2.50
C TYR A 96 17.61 -0.56 -3.70
N ILE A 97 16.95 -0.46 -4.87
CA ILE A 97 17.36 -1.14 -6.10
C ILE A 97 18.68 -0.57 -6.62
N ASP A 98 18.84 0.75 -6.61
CA ASP A 98 20.06 1.40 -7.07
C ASP A 98 21.21 1.23 -6.06
N ALA A 99 20.88 1.16 -4.78
CA ALA A 99 21.82 0.77 -3.73
C ALA A 99 22.38 -0.63 -3.99
N ALA A 100 21.52 -1.62 -4.23
CA ALA A 100 21.94 -2.98 -4.52
C ALA A 100 22.82 -3.05 -5.79
N LYS A 101 22.42 -2.38 -6.87
CA LYS A 101 23.24 -2.29 -8.11
C LYS A 101 24.64 -1.72 -7.84
N SER A 102 24.74 -0.74 -6.95
CA SER A 102 26.00 -0.11 -6.61
C SER A 102 26.88 -1.02 -5.75
N PHE A 103 26.31 -1.66 -4.74
CA PHE A 103 27.05 -2.60 -3.89
C PHE A 103 27.55 -3.83 -4.67
N LEU A 104 26.79 -4.33 -5.64
CA LEU A 104 27.20 -5.44 -6.51
C LEU A 104 28.42 -5.10 -7.38
N LYS A 105 28.70 -3.81 -7.64
CA LYS A 105 29.87 -3.35 -8.38
C LYS A 105 31.13 -3.19 -7.51
N VAL A 106 31.01 -3.37 -6.20
CA VAL A 106 32.16 -3.33 -5.30
C VAL A 106 33.01 -4.57 -5.53
N SER A 107 34.29 -4.34 -5.89
CA SER A 107 35.22 -5.40 -6.23
C SER A 107 35.61 -6.24 -5.00
N ASN A 108 35.70 -7.54 -5.16
CA ASN A 108 36.25 -8.44 -4.14
C ASN A 108 37.75 -8.22 -3.84
N LYS A 109 38.47 -7.47 -4.71
CA LYS A 109 39.83 -7.01 -4.44
C LYS A 109 39.88 -5.86 -3.43
N ASP A 110 38.78 -5.16 -3.21
CA ASP A 110 38.64 -4.06 -2.25
C ASP A 110 38.37 -4.62 -0.85
N ASN A 111 39.41 -5.08 -0.18
CA ASN A 111 39.30 -5.70 1.15
C ASN A 111 38.67 -4.79 2.20
N VAL A 112 38.71 -3.46 2.00
CA VAL A 112 38.17 -2.47 2.95
C VAL A 112 36.64 -2.37 2.82
N ASN A 113 36.12 -2.37 1.58
CA ASN A 113 34.71 -2.07 1.33
C ASN A 113 33.88 -3.29 0.94
N TYR A 114 34.50 -4.38 0.44
CA TYR A 114 33.75 -5.54 -0.07
C TYR A 114 32.84 -6.18 0.98
N GLN A 115 33.38 -6.49 2.17
CA GLN A 115 32.59 -7.11 3.24
C GLN A 115 31.45 -6.20 3.72
N LYS A 116 31.72 -4.89 3.79
CA LYS A 116 30.70 -3.89 4.13
C LYS A 116 29.62 -3.83 3.06
N ALA A 117 29.99 -3.92 1.78
CA ALA A 117 29.04 -3.93 0.67
C ALA A 117 28.13 -5.16 0.72
N GLN A 118 28.66 -6.35 1.04
CA GLN A 118 27.86 -7.56 1.21
C GLN A 118 26.84 -7.39 2.35
N GLN A 119 27.26 -6.83 3.48
CA GLN A 119 26.34 -6.55 4.59
C GLN A 119 25.25 -5.55 4.19
N ARG A 120 25.63 -4.47 3.48
CA ARG A 120 24.68 -3.46 2.99
C ARG A 120 23.72 -4.00 1.91
N LEU A 121 24.12 -4.99 1.14
CA LEU A 121 23.20 -5.71 0.25
C LEU A 121 22.10 -6.42 1.02
N GLN A 122 22.43 -7.10 2.12
CA GLN A 122 21.43 -7.73 2.98
C GLN A 122 20.47 -6.70 3.60
N GLU A 123 21.00 -5.56 4.07
CA GLU A 123 20.17 -4.46 4.56
C GLU A 123 19.22 -3.93 3.45
N SER A 124 19.72 -3.80 2.23
CA SER A 124 18.91 -3.39 1.07
C SER A 124 17.80 -4.40 0.75
N THR A 125 18.09 -5.70 0.83
CA THR A 125 17.10 -6.76 0.66
C THR A 125 15.99 -6.65 1.69
N GLN A 126 16.33 -6.51 2.97
CA GLN A 126 15.33 -6.36 4.04
C GLN A 126 14.51 -5.09 3.89
N ALA A 127 15.16 -3.97 3.52
CA ALA A 127 14.47 -2.70 3.34
C ALA A 127 13.45 -2.75 2.17
N VAL A 128 13.77 -3.43 1.08
CA VAL A 128 12.83 -3.66 -0.03
C VAL A 128 11.63 -4.50 0.41
N ILE A 129 11.86 -5.55 1.19
CA ILE A 129 10.78 -6.39 1.72
C ILE A 129 9.84 -5.57 2.61
N ILE A 130 10.39 -4.82 3.58
CA ILE A 130 9.60 -3.95 4.47
C ILE A 130 8.80 -2.91 3.68
N ALA A 131 9.43 -2.26 2.69
CA ALA A 131 8.74 -1.27 1.86
C ALA A 131 7.62 -1.92 1.02
N SER A 132 7.84 -3.14 0.52
CA SER A 132 6.81 -3.89 -0.22
C SER A 132 5.65 -4.31 0.67
N ASP A 133 5.91 -4.66 1.94
CA ASP A 133 4.86 -4.99 2.91
C ASP A 133 3.96 -3.79 3.17
N SER A 134 4.53 -2.60 3.33
CA SER A 134 3.73 -1.38 3.51
C SER A 134 2.78 -1.13 2.33
N PHE A 135 3.20 -1.37 1.09
CA PHE A 135 2.30 -1.29 -0.06
C PHE A 135 1.20 -2.37 -0.03
N ALA A 136 1.53 -3.59 0.39
CA ALA A 136 0.56 -4.67 0.46
C ALA A 136 -0.47 -4.48 1.59
N GLU A 137 -0.07 -3.89 2.72
CA GLU A 137 -0.96 -3.50 3.82
C GLU A 137 -1.98 -2.43 3.41
N ASP A 138 -1.61 -1.56 2.47
CA ASP A 138 -2.49 -0.56 1.85
C ASP A 138 -3.30 -1.12 0.65
N ASP A 139 -3.40 -2.45 0.50
CA ASP A 139 -4.02 -3.15 -0.63
C ASP A 139 -3.41 -2.82 -2.00
N ASN A 140 -2.25 -2.16 -2.04
CA ASN A 140 -1.53 -1.79 -3.26
C ASN A 140 -0.56 -2.89 -3.68
N PHE A 141 -1.09 -4.09 -3.93
CA PHE A 141 -0.30 -5.28 -4.31
C PHE A 141 0.51 -5.07 -5.58
N ASP A 142 0.03 -4.27 -6.53
CA ASP A 142 0.74 -4.00 -7.77
C ASP A 142 2.03 -3.20 -7.54
N ALA A 143 2.01 -2.20 -6.68
CA ALA A 143 3.21 -1.45 -6.30
C ALA A 143 4.21 -2.33 -5.54
N SER A 144 3.72 -3.15 -4.61
CA SER A 144 4.52 -4.14 -3.87
C SER A 144 5.23 -5.10 -4.84
N LEU A 145 4.50 -5.75 -5.74
CA LEU A 145 5.03 -6.68 -6.73
C LEU A 145 6.01 -6.01 -7.71
N ASN A 146 5.72 -4.80 -8.17
CA ASN A 146 6.61 -4.05 -9.04
C ASN A 146 7.95 -3.75 -8.37
N MET A 147 7.95 -3.38 -7.10
CA MET A 147 9.16 -3.14 -6.32
C MET A 147 9.98 -4.42 -6.16
N LEU A 148 9.35 -5.50 -5.69
CA LEU A 148 10.01 -6.79 -5.48
C LEU A 148 10.58 -7.36 -6.79
N ASN A 149 9.80 -7.35 -7.88
CA ASN A 149 10.24 -7.83 -9.18
C ASN A 149 11.39 -6.98 -9.75
N SER A 150 11.39 -5.67 -9.51
CA SER A 150 12.49 -4.79 -9.92
C SER A 150 13.76 -5.09 -9.15
N TYR A 151 13.65 -5.43 -7.86
CA TYR A 151 14.79 -5.87 -7.05
C TYR A 151 15.27 -7.26 -7.48
N ALA A 152 14.38 -8.20 -7.73
CA ALA A 152 14.72 -9.56 -8.18
C ALA A 152 15.46 -9.57 -9.54
N ARG A 153 15.25 -8.60 -10.41
CA ARG A 153 16.06 -8.45 -11.64
C ARG A 153 17.52 -8.10 -11.36
N VAL A 154 17.79 -7.44 -10.25
CA VAL A 154 19.17 -7.10 -9.81
C VAL A 154 19.76 -8.22 -8.99
N MET A 155 18.95 -8.90 -8.18
CA MET A 155 19.33 -9.97 -7.26
C MET A 155 18.51 -11.25 -7.59
N PRO A 156 18.76 -11.93 -8.73
CA PRO A 156 17.90 -13.00 -9.23
C PRO A 156 17.89 -14.28 -8.39
N HIS A 157 18.84 -14.42 -7.49
CA HIS A 157 18.96 -15.59 -6.61
C HIS A 157 18.65 -15.28 -5.13
N GLU A 158 18.09 -14.10 -4.86
CA GLU A 158 17.71 -13.70 -3.50
C GLU A 158 16.39 -14.38 -3.11
N THR A 159 16.53 -15.48 -2.37
CA THR A 159 15.39 -16.35 -2.00
C THR A 159 14.33 -15.63 -1.18
N LEU A 160 14.74 -14.73 -0.27
CA LEU A 160 13.81 -13.96 0.54
C LEU A 160 12.88 -13.10 -0.31
N VAL A 161 13.40 -12.47 -1.37
CA VAL A 161 12.60 -11.65 -2.29
C VAL A 161 11.69 -12.52 -3.16
N ILE A 162 12.20 -13.66 -3.65
CA ILE A 162 11.41 -14.61 -4.46
C ILE A 162 10.23 -15.15 -3.64
N ASP A 163 10.45 -15.51 -2.39
CA ASP A 163 9.40 -16.05 -1.54
C ASP A 163 8.39 -14.96 -1.15
N LYS A 164 8.86 -13.73 -0.95
CA LYS A 164 7.98 -12.57 -0.71
C LYS A 164 7.08 -12.25 -1.93
N ILE A 165 7.60 -12.36 -3.14
CA ILE A 165 6.78 -12.21 -4.36
C ILE A 165 5.62 -13.22 -4.35
N LYS A 166 5.89 -14.50 -4.07
CA LYS A 166 4.83 -15.54 -4.02
C LYS A 166 3.79 -15.24 -2.93
N GLU A 167 4.25 -14.77 -1.78
CA GLU A 167 3.37 -14.38 -0.66
C GLU A 167 2.43 -13.25 -1.06
N VAL A 168 2.96 -12.18 -1.65
CA VAL A 168 2.17 -11.02 -2.10
C VAL A 168 1.22 -11.39 -3.24
N GLU A 169 1.64 -12.24 -4.20
CA GLU A 169 0.76 -12.76 -5.26
C GLU A 169 -0.41 -13.55 -4.67
N LYS A 170 -0.16 -14.39 -3.68
CA LYS A 170 -1.21 -15.14 -2.99
C LYS A 170 -2.17 -14.22 -2.26
N ALA A 171 -1.65 -13.23 -1.53
CA ALA A 171 -2.47 -12.24 -0.84
C ALA A 171 -3.35 -11.45 -1.82
N LYS A 172 -2.79 -11.00 -2.94
CA LYS A 172 -3.53 -10.32 -4.02
C LYS A 172 -4.68 -11.17 -4.57
N ASN A 173 -4.43 -12.45 -4.81
CA ASN A 173 -5.45 -13.36 -5.34
C ASN A 173 -6.59 -13.53 -4.32
N GLN A 174 -6.28 -13.75 -3.05
CA GLN A 174 -7.28 -13.87 -1.98
C GLN A 174 -8.11 -12.59 -1.82
N TYR A 175 -7.46 -11.43 -1.89
CA TYR A 175 -8.16 -10.14 -1.87
C TYR A 175 -9.14 -9.98 -3.03
N ASN A 176 -8.70 -10.31 -4.25
CA ASN A 176 -9.54 -10.23 -5.44
C ASN A 176 -10.72 -11.21 -5.39
N GLU A 177 -10.50 -12.44 -4.92
CA GLU A 177 -11.56 -13.44 -4.73
C GLU A 177 -12.61 -12.94 -3.73
N LYS A 178 -12.16 -12.42 -2.59
CA LYS A 178 -13.06 -11.85 -1.57
C LYS A 178 -13.88 -10.70 -2.11
N LYS A 179 -13.24 -9.77 -2.82
CA LYS A 179 -13.92 -8.63 -3.44
C LYS A 179 -14.96 -9.04 -4.47
N GLN A 180 -14.64 -10.03 -5.32
CA GLN A 180 -15.61 -10.58 -6.27
C GLN A 180 -16.80 -11.25 -5.59
N GLU A 181 -16.56 -11.96 -4.50
CA GLU A 181 -17.66 -12.60 -3.74
C GLU A 181 -18.55 -11.55 -3.07
N GLU A 182 -17.96 -10.51 -2.47
CA GLU A 182 -18.71 -9.38 -1.92
C GLU A 182 -19.56 -8.66 -2.98
N GLU A 183 -19.01 -8.43 -4.18
CA GLU A 183 -19.76 -7.84 -5.31
C GLU A 183 -20.92 -8.75 -5.77
N LYS A 184 -20.71 -10.06 -5.85
CA LYS A 184 -21.77 -11.02 -6.20
C LYS A 184 -22.88 -11.03 -5.16
N GLN A 185 -22.53 -11.03 -3.88
CA GLN A 185 -23.50 -11.00 -2.79
C GLN A 185 -24.29 -9.70 -2.78
N ARG A 186 -23.61 -8.58 -3.04
CA ARG A 186 -24.26 -7.28 -3.17
C ARG A 186 -25.24 -7.25 -4.36
N ALA A 187 -24.83 -7.71 -5.53
CA ALA A 187 -25.70 -7.78 -6.71
C ALA A 187 -26.89 -8.69 -6.49
N LEU A 188 -26.70 -9.83 -5.80
CA LEU A 188 -27.79 -10.76 -5.45
C LEU A 188 -28.77 -10.12 -4.45
N SER A 189 -28.26 -9.39 -3.47
CA SER A 189 -29.08 -8.65 -2.50
C SER A 189 -29.92 -7.57 -3.18
N GLU A 190 -29.30 -6.76 -4.04
CA GLU A 190 -29.98 -5.71 -4.80
C GLU A 190 -31.08 -6.28 -5.72
N LYS A 191 -30.82 -7.43 -6.37
CA LYS A 191 -31.81 -8.12 -7.18
C LYS A 191 -33.00 -8.60 -6.35
N LYS A 192 -32.75 -9.23 -5.20
CA LYS A 192 -33.81 -9.69 -4.28
C LYS A 192 -34.63 -8.51 -3.75
N GLU A 193 -33.98 -7.40 -3.39
CA GLU A 193 -34.65 -6.18 -2.93
C GLU A 193 -35.56 -5.62 -4.01
N LYS A 194 -35.10 -5.56 -5.26
CA LYS A 194 -35.90 -5.09 -6.40
C LYS A 194 -37.15 -5.99 -6.63
N GLU A 195 -36.96 -7.30 -6.66
CA GLU A 195 -38.05 -8.25 -6.82
C GLU A 195 -39.09 -8.15 -5.67
N ALA A 196 -38.61 -8.01 -4.42
CA ALA A 196 -39.46 -7.80 -3.26
C ALA A 196 -40.27 -6.50 -3.34
N ARG A 197 -39.60 -5.41 -3.80
CA ARG A 197 -40.24 -4.11 -3.99
C ARG A 197 -41.28 -4.12 -5.08
N GLU A 198 -41.03 -4.72 -6.25
CA GLU A 198 -42.01 -4.85 -7.33
C GLU A 198 -43.24 -5.64 -6.87
N LYS A 199 -43.04 -6.73 -6.09
CA LYS A 199 -44.15 -7.50 -5.48
C LYS A 199 -44.92 -6.67 -4.47
N ALA A 200 -44.23 -5.89 -3.61
CA ALA A 200 -44.84 -5.04 -2.61
C ALA A 200 -45.65 -3.89 -3.26
N GLU A 201 -45.15 -3.29 -4.34
CA GLU A 201 -45.88 -2.26 -5.10
C GLU A 201 -47.20 -2.77 -5.68
N LYS A 202 -47.21 -4.02 -6.19
CA LYS A 202 -48.42 -4.65 -6.65
C LYS A 202 -49.43 -4.90 -5.51
N LEU A 203 -48.96 -5.45 -4.37
CA LEU A 203 -49.76 -5.64 -3.18
C LEU A 203 -50.29 -4.31 -2.61
N ALA A 204 -49.50 -3.25 -2.66
CA ALA A 204 -49.92 -1.94 -2.21
C ALA A 204 -51.08 -1.38 -3.04
N SER A 205 -51.07 -1.59 -4.36
CA SER A 205 -52.19 -1.16 -5.23
C SER A 205 -53.48 -1.92 -4.91
N GLU A 206 -53.40 -3.23 -4.71
CA GLU A 206 -54.54 -4.09 -4.32
C GLU A 206 -55.09 -3.71 -2.94
N SER A 207 -54.20 -3.49 -1.96
CA SER A 207 -54.55 -3.09 -0.59
C SER A 207 -55.23 -1.70 -0.55
N ALA A 208 -54.74 -0.76 -1.34
CA ALA A 208 -55.33 0.57 -1.43
C ALA A 208 -56.73 0.54 -2.01
N GLU A 209 -57.01 -0.30 -3.01
CA GLU A 209 -58.34 -0.48 -3.56
C GLU A 209 -59.32 -1.13 -2.55
N GLU A 210 -58.87 -2.16 -1.82
CA GLU A 210 -59.69 -2.79 -0.75
C GLU A 210 -60.04 -1.76 0.36
N LEU A 211 -59.11 -0.99 0.81
CA LEU A 211 -59.31 0.03 1.84
C LEU A 211 -60.31 1.11 1.37
N LYS A 212 -60.24 1.54 0.09
CA LYS A 212 -61.23 2.47 -0.49
C LYS A 212 -62.63 1.87 -0.50
N LYS A 213 -62.80 0.62 -0.91
CA LYS A 213 -64.10 -0.06 -0.90
C LYS A 213 -64.66 -0.20 0.53
N LYS A 214 -63.80 -0.53 1.53
CA LYS A 214 -64.19 -0.55 2.95
C LYS A 214 -64.68 0.81 3.44
N LYS A 215 -64.01 1.92 3.02
CA LYS A 215 -64.41 3.27 3.36
C LYS A 215 -65.74 3.64 2.74
N GLU A 216 -66.03 3.27 1.50
CA GLU A 216 -67.30 3.52 0.81
C GLU A 216 -68.46 2.75 1.45
N ASN A 217 -68.24 1.46 1.79
CA ASN A 217 -69.22 0.63 2.47
C ASN A 217 -69.56 1.16 3.87
N SER A 218 -68.58 1.68 4.62
CA SER A 218 -68.79 2.26 5.94
C SER A 218 -69.59 3.62 5.87
N LYS A 219 -69.54 4.36 4.73
CA LYS A 219 -70.37 5.52 4.50
C LYS A 219 -71.85 5.14 4.29
N ASN A 220 -72.14 4.05 3.62
CA ASN A 220 -73.48 3.62 3.32
C ASN A 220 -74.22 2.97 4.53
N GLN A 221 -73.50 2.51 5.55
CA GLN A 221 -74.09 1.94 6.79
C GLN A 221 -74.31 3.01 7.88
N SER A 222 -73.89 4.24 7.70
CA SER A 222 -73.92 5.31 8.70
C SER A 222 -75.27 6.05 8.82
N ASN A 223 -76.38 5.54 8.22
CA ASN A 223 -77.70 6.17 8.32
C ASN A 223 -78.56 5.71 9.48
N ASN A 224 -78.10 4.74 10.26
CA ASN A 224 -78.82 4.30 11.45
C ASN A 224 -77.79 3.77 12.46
N ASP A 225 -77.46 4.55 13.39
CA ASP A 225 -77.11 4.29 14.79
C ASP A 225 -75.81 4.98 15.27
N ASP A 226 -75.85 5.38 16.49
CA ASP A 226 -74.93 6.18 17.26
C ASP A 226 -73.45 5.75 17.11
N SER A 227 -72.54 6.73 16.85
CA SER A 227 -71.66 7.10 17.91
C SER A 227 -70.15 7.16 17.59
N TYR A 228 -69.40 7.63 18.48
CA TYR A 228 -67.96 7.85 18.60
C TYR A 228 -67.07 6.72 18.06
N GLU A 229 -67.48 5.44 18.18
CA GLU A 229 -66.75 4.29 17.68
C GLU A 229 -66.60 4.25 16.14
N THR A 230 -67.55 4.81 15.43
CA THR A 230 -67.53 4.90 13.95
C THR A 230 -66.58 5.98 13.43
N ASP A 231 -66.36 7.06 14.19
CA ASP A 231 -65.48 8.17 13.75
C ASP A 231 -64.02 7.84 13.94
N ASP A 232 -63.62 7.18 15.04
CA ASP A 232 -62.24 6.69 15.28
C ASP A 232 -61.84 5.58 14.30
N ASN A 233 -62.72 4.65 13.99
CA ASN A 233 -62.48 3.66 12.95
C ASN A 233 -62.29 4.25 11.57
N ARG A 234 -63.06 5.28 11.26
CA ARG A 234 -62.95 6.00 9.98
C ARG A 234 -61.61 6.75 9.85
N ARG A 235 -61.14 7.36 10.93
CA ARG A 235 -59.84 8.03 11.00
C ARG A 235 -58.69 7.05 10.81
N LEU A 236 -58.74 5.87 11.42
CA LEU A 236 -57.74 4.82 11.27
C LEU A 236 -57.70 4.24 9.86
N ILE A 237 -58.87 4.05 9.21
CA ILE A 237 -58.94 3.63 7.80
C ILE A 237 -58.34 4.72 6.89
N ASP A 238 -58.60 6.00 7.14
CA ASP A 238 -58.00 7.09 6.38
C ASP A 238 -56.47 7.13 6.56
N LEU A 239 -55.98 6.86 7.74
CA LEU A 239 -54.53 6.75 7.99
C LEU A 239 -53.96 5.56 7.21
N CYS A 240 -54.61 4.39 7.23
CA CYS A 240 -54.17 3.21 6.44
C CYS A 240 -54.05 3.56 4.95
N ILE A 241 -55.10 4.26 4.36
CA ILE A 241 -55.09 4.67 2.95
C ILE A 241 -53.93 5.64 2.65
N ARG A 242 -53.60 6.54 3.58
CA ARG A 242 -52.50 7.48 3.42
C ARG A 242 -51.12 6.81 3.47
N LEU A 243 -50.96 5.74 4.24
CA LEU A 243 -49.68 5.06 4.48
C LEU A 243 -49.32 4.08 3.37
N VAL A 244 -50.31 3.34 2.82
CA VAL A 244 -50.05 2.32 1.80
C VAL A 244 -49.50 2.92 0.51
N GLY A 245 -48.46 2.27 -0.05
CA GLY A 245 -47.79 2.65 -1.26
C GLY A 245 -46.73 3.74 -1.06
N LYS A 246 -46.38 4.07 0.17
CA LYS A 246 -45.38 5.10 0.47
C LYS A 246 -44.23 4.57 1.33
N THR A 247 -43.11 5.28 1.27
CA THR A 247 -41.92 5.02 2.10
C THR A 247 -41.85 6.04 3.23
N TYR A 248 -41.55 5.56 4.43
CA TYR A 248 -41.35 6.35 5.65
C TYR A 248 -40.02 5.99 6.30
N LEU A 249 -39.55 6.88 7.18
CA LEU A 249 -38.35 6.63 7.99
C LEU A 249 -38.75 6.20 9.40
N VAL A 250 -37.97 5.33 9.99
CA VAL A 250 -38.08 4.97 11.40
C VAL A 250 -37.53 6.10 12.27
N THR A 251 -38.33 6.55 13.25
CA THR A 251 -37.97 7.66 14.18
C THR A 251 -37.54 7.18 15.54
N THR A 252 -37.72 5.91 15.85
CA THR A 252 -37.45 5.34 17.18
C THR A 252 -36.19 4.44 17.10
N ASP A 253 -35.26 4.62 18.03
CA ASP A 253 -34.15 3.69 18.15
C ASP A 253 -34.64 2.28 18.55
N ASN A 254 -34.08 1.26 17.89
CA ASN A 254 -34.43 -0.12 18.12
C ASN A 254 -35.94 -0.41 17.94
N ALA A 255 -36.57 0.14 16.90
CA ALA A 255 -37.95 -0.14 16.56
C ALA A 255 -38.16 -1.64 16.29
N LYS A 256 -39.07 -2.25 17.01
CA LYS A 256 -39.34 -3.69 16.90
C LYS A 256 -40.19 -4.00 15.69
N ILE A 257 -39.85 -5.06 14.97
CA ILE A 257 -40.58 -5.58 13.83
C ILE A 257 -41.04 -7.01 14.11
N TYR A 258 -42.22 -7.35 13.61
CA TYR A 258 -42.94 -8.56 14.01
C TYR A 258 -43.41 -9.35 12.81
N GLN A 259 -43.70 -10.64 13.03
CA GLN A 259 -44.20 -11.54 12.01
C GLN A 259 -45.70 -11.27 11.67
N GLU A 260 -46.49 -10.81 12.65
CA GLU A 260 -47.91 -10.47 12.51
C GLU A 260 -48.20 -9.08 13.08
N PRO A 261 -49.35 -8.46 12.74
CA PRO A 261 -49.75 -7.12 13.21
C PRO A 261 -50.13 -7.11 14.70
N SER A 262 -49.18 -7.50 15.54
CA SER A 262 -49.36 -7.57 17.00
C SER A 262 -48.03 -7.54 17.72
N ASN A 263 -47.98 -6.79 18.85
CA ASN A 263 -46.79 -6.79 19.74
C ASN A 263 -46.67 -8.09 20.59
N LYS A 264 -47.67 -8.99 20.49
CA LYS A 264 -47.64 -10.34 21.10
C LYS A 264 -47.12 -11.40 20.12
N SER A 265 -46.97 -11.05 18.86
CA SER A 265 -46.43 -11.92 17.83
C SER A 265 -44.90 -12.08 17.97
N GLU A 266 -44.34 -13.04 17.28
CA GLU A 266 -42.92 -13.28 17.22
C GLU A 266 -42.17 -12.04 16.68
N MET A 267 -41.20 -11.57 17.44
CA MET A 267 -40.33 -10.47 17.02
C MET A 267 -39.28 -11.01 16.05
N ILE A 268 -39.26 -10.48 14.84
CA ILE A 268 -38.29 -10.85 13.81
C ILE A 268 -36.93 -10.20 14.10
N SER A 269 -36.95 -8.88 14.41
CA SER A 269 -35.72 -8.09 14.67
C SER A 269 -36.08 -6.75 15.32
N SER A 270 -35.05 -5.98 15.67
CA SER A 270 -35.16 -4.54 15.90
C SER A 270 -34.32 -3.80 14.84
N ILE A 271 -34.81 -2.66 14.41
CA ILE A 271 -34.20 -1.84 13.37
C ILE A 271 -33.87 -0.45 13.92
N PRO A 272 -32.72 0.16 13.49
CA PRO A 272 -32.31 1.46 13.98
C PRO A 272 -33.18 2.59 13.38
N MET A 273 -33.11 3.76 14.02
CA MET A 273 -33.64 5.00 13.49
C MET A 273 -33.03 5.31 12.11
N GLY A 274 -33.82 5.91 11.22
CA GLY A 274 -33.41 6.20 9.84
C GLY A 274 -33.57 5.04 8.86
N SER A 275 -34.03 3.84 9.32
CA SER A 275 -34.36 2.74 8.42
C SER A 275 -35.54 3.09 7.52
N GLU A 276 -35.50 2.69 6.24
CA GLU A 276 -36.55 2.94 5.25
C GLU A 276 -37.62 1.85 5.32
N VAL A 277 -38.90 2.26 5.32
CA VAL A 277 -40.08 1.37 5.46
C VAL A 277 -41.02 1.65 4.30
N TYR A 278 -41.08 0.77 3.30
CA TYR A 278 -42.06 0.84 2.21
C TYR A 278 -43.29 0.01 2.60
N ILE A 279 -44.43 0.70 2.85
CA ILE A 279 -45.69 0.07 3.36
C ILE A 279 -46.53 -0.41 2.18
N TYR A 280 -46.87 -1.68 2.13
CA TYR A 280 -47.75 -2.22 1.10
C TYR A 280 -49.09 -2.77 1.65
N GLU A 281 -49.23 -2.95 2.95
CA GLU A 281 -50.48 -3.27 3.63
C GLU A 281 -50.56 -2.54 4.96
N ALA A 282 -51.75 -2.10 5.36
CA ALA A 282 -51.98 -1.45 6.64
C ALA A 282 -53.26 -1.92 7.28
N LYS A 283 -53.23 -2.21 8.58
CA LYS A 283 -54.36 -2.68 9.38
C LYS A 283 -54.53 -1.82 10.63
N PRO A 284 -55.77 -1.32 10.89
CA PRO A 284 -56.06 -0.65 12.15
C PRO A 284 -56.05 -1.65 13.31
N ASP A 285 -55.59 -1.21 14.49
CA ASP A 285 -55.64 -1.98 15.73
C ASP A 285 -56.65 -1.33 16.70
N SER A 286 -57.23 -2.13 17.55
CA SER A 286 -58.16 -1.68 18.62
C SER A 286 -57.56 -0.65 19.60
N GLY A 287 -56.23 -0.44 19.57
CA GLY A 287 -55.47 0.51 20.39
C GLY A 287 -55.20 1.86 19.73
N GLN A 288 -55.98 2.33 18.78
CA GLN A 288 -55.81 3.63 18.05
C GLN A 288 -54.49 3.76 17.29
N ARG A 289 -53.87 2.68 16.86
CA ARG A 289 -52.68 2.63 16.03
C ARG A 289 -52.93 1.83 14.75
N VAL A 290 -52.01 2.00 13.80
CA VAL A 290 -52.00 1.21 12.56
C VAL A 290 -50.76 0.33 12.56
N TRP A 291 -50.97 -0.94 12.24
CA TRP A 291 -49.91 -1.86 11.89
C TRP A 291 -49.65 -1.82 10.40
N CYS A 292 -48.36 -1.65 10.05
CA CYS A 292 -47.90 -1.52 8.68
C CYS A 292 -47.07 -2.74 8.28
N HIS A 293 -47.52 -3.49 7.27
CA HIS A 293 -46.74 -4.53 6.63
C HIS A 293 -45.88 -3.91 5.56
N ALA A 294 -44.56 -4.11 5.65
CA ALA A 294 -43.65 -3.33 4.86
C ALA A 294 -42.39 -4.10 4.47
N ILE A 295 -41.79 -3.67 3.37
CA ILE A 295 -40.40 -3.95 3.08
C ILE A 295 -39.55 -2.91 3.83
N ILE A 296 -38.73 -3.38 4.75
CA ILE A 296 -37.95 -2.55 5.67
C ILE A 296 -36.49 -2.71 5.37
N LYS A 297 -35.79 -1.61 5.02
CA LYS A 297 -34.34 -1.58 4.77
C LYS A 297 -33.65 -0.98 5.98
N SER A 298 -32.79 -1.77 6.62
CA SER A 298 -32.05 -1.33 7.80
C SER A 298 -31.02 -0.25 7.45
N ALA A 299 -30.94 0.80 8.28
CA ALA A 299 -30.00 1.91 8.06
C ALA A 299 -28.54 1.50 8.37
N ASP A 300 -28.30 0.49 9.19
CA ASP A 300 -26.98 0.05 9.67
C ASP A 300 -26.43 -1.20 8.95
N SER A 301 -27.23 -1.79 8.06
CA SER A 301 -26.86 -3.04 7.39
C SER A 301 -27.51 -3.16 6.01
N LEU A 302 -27.01 -4.06 5.17
CA LEU A 302 -27.61 -4.40 3.87
C LEU A 302 -28.85 -5.31 4.00
N LYS A 303 -29.37 -5.51 5.22
CA LYS A 303 -30.51 -6.39 5.45
C LYS A 303 -31.82 -5.71 5.13
N SER A 304 -32.69 -6.46 4.46
CA SER A 304 -34.08 -6.10 4.19
C SER A 304 -35.01 -7.12 4.86
N TYR A 305 -36.10 -6.63 5.40
CA TYR A 305 -37.08 -7.44 6.10
C TYR A 305 -38.48 -7.25 5.49
N ASP A 306 -39.25 -8.33 5.41
CA ASP A 306 -40.66 -8.30 5.11
C ASP A 306 -41.39 -8.55 6.43
N ALA A 307 -41.95 -7.50 7.04
CA ALA A 307 -42.39 -7.54 8.43
C ALA A 307 -43.44 -6.48 8.79
N TRP A 308 -44.11 -6.66 9.92
CA TRP A 308 -45.02 -5.71 10.50
C TRP A 308 -44.32 -4.75 11.46
N ILE A 309 -44.61 -3.45 11.31
CA ILE A 309 -44.13 -2.38 12.19
C ILE A 309 -45.31 -1.49 12.62
N SER A 310 -45.26 -0.95 13.83
CA SER A 310 -46.26 0.01 14.29
C SER A 310 -46.03 1.37 13.62
N SER A 311 -47.12 2.02 13.16
CA SER A 311 -47.08 3.37 12.64
C SER A 311 -46.49 4.42 13.61
N ASN A 312 -46.54 4.15 14.91
CA ASN A 312 -45.98 5.02 15.94
C ASN A 312 -44.44 5.14 15.90
N ASN A 313 -43.77 4.23 15.18
CA ASN A 313 -42.33 4.22 15.01
C ASN A 313 -41.88 4.93 13.72
N LEU A 314 -42.85 5.50 12.95
CA LEU A 314 -42.59 6.10 11.62
C LEU A 314 -42.76 7.60 11.63
N GLU A 315 -42.00 8.29 10.79
CA GLU A 315 -42.10 9.72 10.53
C GLU A 315 -43.34 9.97 9.62
N ILE A 316 -44.50 10.12 10.25
CA ILE A 316 -45.77 10.42 9.55
C ILE A 316 -46.01 11.93 9.70
N ASN A 317 -45.68 12.70 8.66
CA ASN A 317 -46.03 14.11 8.63
C ASN A 317 -47.49 14.25 8.25
N ASP A 318 -48.29 14.97 9.06
CA ASP A 318 -49.69 15.27 8.86
C ASP A 318 -49.98 16.07 7.58
#